data_96c6709709d3a5b336df6a546337e158
#
_entry.id   96c6709709d3a5b336df6a546337e158
#
_cell.length_a   1.000
_cell.length_b   1.000
_cell.length_c   1.000
_cell.angle_alpha   90.00
_cell.angle_beta   90.00
_cell.angle_gamma   90.00
#
_symmetry.space_group_name_H-M   'P 1'
#
loop_
_entity.id
_entity.type
_entity.pdbx_description
1 polymer ?
#
loop_
_entity_poly.entity_id
_entity_poly.type
_entity_poly.pdbx_seq_one_letter_code
_entity_poly.pdbx_strand_id
1 'polypeptide(L)'
;KIACGGILRLYPNEDQVKALYQNFGNCRFVFNQFKATFDERYKNNSNLKIPTAKKLKGLLPCLKKEFNFLKLTDATALQIVVDVWRQAQMDYITRKTKDQGRPKFKSKNYYRQSYSIKCNDKKLKDGSIVPTVNIVDKTHVSLPKIGIVKTSNTSSFNNYHILRATITWRQDLNRFYISFNGLKPRPRNRKKTFRSVGIDVGLGNEWLVTSNGERWSVPDTKELERRQAHWQSITDKRLNAVEDHVKEYNKLH
;
A
#
# COMPACT_ATOMS: atom_id res chain seq x y z
N LYS A 1 10.38 21.25 -2.81
CA LYS A 1 9.39 20.24 -2.38
C LYS A 1 10.13 19.05 -1.79
N ILE A 2 9.57 18.41 -0.78
CA ILE A 2 10.10 17.19 -0.16
C ILE A 2 9.10 16.06 -0.36
N ALA A 3 9.63 14.83 -0.57
CA ALA A 3 8.82 13.64 -0.61
C ALA A 3 8.21 13.37 0.76
N CYS A 4 6.96 12.97 0.77
CA CYS A 4 6.22 12.69 1.99
C CYS A 4 5.16 11.62 1.74
N GLY A 5 4.76 10.97 2.81
CA GLY A 5 3.70 9.96 2.79
C GLY A 5 2.92 9.96 4.08
N GLY A 6 1.80 9.28 4.06
CA GLY A 6 1.00 9.06 5.25
C GLY A 6 -0.16 8.11 4.96
N ILE A 7 -0.79 7.64 6.03
CA ILE A 7 -1.84 6.65 5.98
C ILE A 7 -3.07 7.18 6.69
N LEU A 8 -4.24 7.00 6.08
CA LEU A 8 -5.55 7.28 6.66
C LEU A 8 -6.39 6.01 6.68
N ARG A 9 -7.24 5.87 7.68
CA ARG A 9 -8.27 4.85 7.69
C ARG A 9 -9.44 5.29 6.81
N LEU A 10 -9.97 4.37 5.99
CA LEU A 10 -11.17 4.56 5.19
C LEU A 10 -12.38 3.95 5.92
N TYR A 11 -13.54 4.59 5.78
CA TYR A 11 -14.84 4.14 6.29
C TYR A 11 -15.84 4.07 5.12
N PRO A 12 -15.67 3.10 4.20
CA PRO A 12 -16.55 2.96 3.05
C PRO A 12 -17.93 2.45 3.47
N ASN A 13 -18.98 2.88 2.75
CA ASN A 13 -20.31 2.29 2.84
C ASN A 13 -20.36 0.93 2.10
N GLU A 14 -21.48 0.22 2.17
CA GLU A 14 -21.61 -1.13 1.59
C GLU A 14 -21.32 -1.18 0.08
N ASP A 15 -21.81 -0.22 -0.69
CA ASP A 15 -21.60 -0.19 -2.15
C ASP A 15 -20.14 0.14 -2.49
N GLN A 16 -19.53 1.02 -1.72
CA GLN A 16 -18.10 1.33 -1.84
C GLN A 16 -17.24 0.12 -1.46
N VAL A 17 -17.63 -0.66 -0.45
CA VAL A 17 -16.96 -1.92 -0.08
C VAL A 17 -17.01 -2.91 -1.24
N LYS A 18 -18.18 -3.11 -1.87
CA LYS A 18 -18.32 -3.96 -3.07
C LYS A 18 -17.41 -3.49 -4.19
N ALA A 19 -17.39 -2.18 -4.48
CA ALA A 19 -16.53 -1.60 -5.50
C ALA A 19 -15.04 -1.77 -5.17
N LEU A 20 -14.63 -1.64 -3.91
CA LEU A 20 -13.25 -1.87 -3.47
C LEU A 20 -12.85 -3.33 -3.66
N TYR A 21 -13.69 -4.30 -3.25
CA TYR A 21 -13.41 -5.73 -3.48
C TYR A 21 -13.31 -6.06 -4.96
N GLN A 22 -14.17 -5.47 -5.79
CA GLN A 22 -14.09 -5.61 -7.25
C GLN A 22 -12.74 -5.10 -7.77
N ASN A 23 -12.27 -3.95 -7.31
CA ASN A 23 -10.98 -3.40 -7.71
C ASN A 23 -9.80 -4.28 -7.27
N PHE A 24 -9.81 -4.82 -6.05
CA PHE A 24 -8.79 -5.79 -5.61
C PHE A 24 -8.81 -7.04 -6.48
N GLY A 25 -10.01 -7.57 -6.79
CA GLY A 25 -10.19 -8.72 -7.66
C GLY A 25 -9.65 -8.49 -9.06
N ASN A 26 -10.01 -7.37 -9.68
CA ASN A 26 -9.60 -7.01 -11.04
C ASN A 26 -8.08 -6.80 -11.13
N CYS A 27 -7.48 -6.15 -10.16
CA CYS A 27 -6.02 -5.97 -10.09
C CYS A 27 -5.29 -7.31 -9.93
N ARG A 28 -5.80 -8.19 -9.07
CA ARG A 28 -5.26 -9.54 -8.90
C ARG A 28 -5.42 -10.37 -10.18
N PHE A 29 -6.57 -10.31 -10.84
CA PHE A 29 -6.82 -10.99 -12.10
C PHE A 29 -5.80 -10.58 -13.17
N VAL A 30 -5.63 -9.27 -13.40
CA VAL A 30 -4.65 -8.77 -14.38
C VAL A 30 -3.23 -9.24 -14.06
N PHE A 31 -2.80 -9.15 -12.79
CA PHE A 31 -1.49 -9.67 -12.40
C PHE A 31 -1.32 -11.15 -12.74
N ASN A 32 -2.34 -11.95 -12.43
CA ASN A 32 -2.31 -13.39 -12.63
C ASN A 32 -2.36 -13.78 -14.13
N GLN A 33 -3.11 -13.02 -14.94
CA GLN A 33 -3.14 -13.21 -16.40
C GLN A 33 -1.76 -12.97 -17.04
N PHE A 34 -1.11 -11.85 -16.70
CA PHE A 34 0.23 -11.56 -17.20
C PHE A 34 1.23 -12.63 -16.76
N LYS A 35 1.09 -13.11 -15.51
CA LYS A 35 1.93 -14.19 -15.00
C LYS A 35 1.71 -15.50 -15.76
N ALA A 36 0.47 -15.94 -15.92
CA ALA A 36 0.13 -17.18 -16.62
C ALA A 36 0.65 -17.19 -18.07
N THR A 37 0.34 -16.11 -18.81
CA THR A 37 0.78 -15.97 -20.21
C THR A 37 2.30 -15.95 -20.34
N PHE A 38 3.00 -15.30 -19.40
CA PHE A 38 4.47 -15.29 -19.43
C PHE A 38 5.05 -16.64 -19.07
N ASP A 39 4.50 -17.33 -18.08
CA ASP A 39 4.97 -18.65 -17.64
C ASP A 39 4.80 -19.70 -18.75
N GLU A 40 3.68 -19.66 -19.47
CA GLU A 40 3.43 -20.54 -20.61
C GLU A 40 4.46 -20.31 -21.72
N ARG A 41 4.67 -19.04 -22.11
CA ARG A 41 5.68 -18.71 -23.12
C ARG A 41 7.11 -19.05 -22.69
N TYR A 42 7.42 -18.87 -21.42
CA TYR A 42 8.75 -19.18 -20.87
C TYR A 42 9.04 -20.67 -20.84
N LYS A 43 8.02 -21.51 -20.63
CA LYS A 43 8.17 -22.99 -20.74
C LYS A 43 8.64 -23.41 -22.13
N ASN A 44 8.13 -22.73 -23.17
CA ASN A 44 8.43 -23.01 -24.56
C ASN A 44 9.74 -22.35 -25.03
N ASN A 45 10.19 -21.29 -24.37
CA ASN A 45 11.41 -20.57 -24.69
C ASN A 45 12.03 -19.96 -23.43
N SER A 46 13.01 -20.61 -22.85
CA SER A 46 13.72 -20.17 -21.64
C SER A 46 14.50 -18.86 -21.79
N ASN A 47 14.83 -18.47 -23.02
CA ASN A 47 15.54 -17.22 -23.35
C ASN A 47 14.58 -16.04 -23.58
N LEU A 48 13.29 -16.18 -23.25
CA LEU A 48 12.28 -15.17 -23.47
C LEU A 48 12.60 -13.88 -22.70
N LYS A 49 12.81 -12.80 -23.44
CA LYS A 49 13.01 -11.47 -22.85
C LYS A 49 11.68 -10.89 -22.38
N ILE A 50 11.68 -10.27 -21.20
CA ILE A 50 10.49 -9.58 -20.69
C ILE A 50 10.21 -8.34 -21.55
N PRO A 51 9.00 -8.19 -22.10
CA PRO A 51 8.64 -7.04 -22.90
C PRO A 51 8.72 -5.72 -22.10
N THR A 52 8.87 -4.60 -22.81
CA THR A 52 8.86 -3.27 -22.17
C THR A 52 7.51 -2.98 -21.52
N ALA A 53 7.51 -2.15 -20.47
CA ALA A 53 6.28 -1.75 -19.79
C ALA A 53 5.25 -1.12 -20.77
N LYS A 54 5.70 -0.36 -21.77
CA LYS A 54 4.85 0.24 -22.80
C LYS A 54 4.12 -0.84 -23.62
N LYS A 55 4.84 -1.88 -24.09
CA LYS A 55 4.24 -3.00 -24.84
C LYS A 55 3.22 -3.76 -24.00
N LEU A 56 3.57 -4.06 -22.74
CA LEU A 56 2.67 -4.78 -21.84
C LEU A 56 1.38 -3.99 -21.52
N LYS A 57 1.51 -2.68 -21.23
CA LYS A 57 0.35 -1.82 -21.02
C LYS A 57 -0.53 -1.68 -22.27
N GLY A 58 0.05 -1.78 -23.45
CA GLY A 58 -0.67 -1.81 -24.73
C GLY A 58 -1.61 -3.02 -24.89
N LEU A 59 -1.44 -4.09 -24.09
CA LEU A 59 -2.33 -5.24 -24.10
C LEU A 59 -3.60 -5.03 -23.24
N LEU A 60 -3.61 -4.04 -22.34
CA LEU A 60 -4.76 -3.79 -21.46
C LEU A 60 -6.07 -3.44 -22.21
N PRO A 61 -6.08 -2.68 -23.30
CA PRO A 61 -7.29 -2.46 -24.08
C PRO A 61 -7.91 -3.74 -24.64
N CYS A 62 -7.10 -4.66 -25.16
CA CYS A 62 -7.57 -5.97 -25.64
C CYS A 62 -8.14 -6.78 -24.49
N LEU A 63 -7.44 -6.84 -23.35
CA LEU A 63 -7.90 -7.55 -22.16
C LEU A 63 -9.24 -6.98 -21.63
N LYS A 64 -9.45 -5.65 -21.71
CA LYS A 64 -10.71 -5.01 -21.33
C LYS A 64 -11.85 -5.27 -22.32
N LYS A 65 -11.56 -5.60 -23.58
CA LYS A 65 -12.57 -6.03 -24.55
C LYS A 65 -13.04 -7.44 -24.25
N GLU A 66 -12.11 -8.32 -23.90
CA GLU A 66 -12.38 -9.72 -23.55
C GLU A 66 -13.06 -9.80 -22.17
N PHE A 67 -12.56 -9.07 -21.18
CA PHE A 67 -13.05 -9.08 -19.80
C PHE A 67 -13.67 -7.72 -19.42
N ASN A 68 -14.95 -7.55 -19.71
CA ASN A 68 -15.67 -6.28 -19.53
C ASN A 68 -15.63 -5.75 -18.08
N PHE A 69 -15.59 -6.63 -17.08
CA PHE A 69 -15.53 -6.23 -15.67
C PHE A 69 -14.28 -5.39 -15.32
N LEU A 70 -13.21 -5.47 -16.12
CA LEU A 70 -12.01 -4.65 -15.93
C LEU A 70 -12.26 -3.16 -16.20
N LYS A 71 -13.36 -2.80 -16.88
CA LYS A 71 -13.76 -1.41 -17.11
C LYS A 71 -14.25 -0.72 -15.83
N LEU A 72 -14.65 -1.49 -14.83
CA LEU A 72 -15.06 -1.00 -13.51
C LEU A 72 -13.88 -0.47 -12.68
N THR A 73 -12.65 -0.87 -13.02
CA THR A 73 -11.44 -0.43 -12.33
C THR A 73 -10.76 0.73 -13.06
N ASP A 74 -10.18 1.65 -12.30
CA ASP A 74 -9.41 2.76 -12.87
C ASP A 74 -8.26 2.25 -13.76
N ALA A 75 -8.08 2.92 -14.90
CA ALA A 75 -7.08 2.50 -15.88
C ALA A 75 -5.65 2.58 -15.33
N THR A 76 -5.36 3.57 -14.46
CA THR A 76 -4.02 3.73 -13.89
C THR A 76 -3.72 2.64 -12.87
N ALA A 77 -4.74 2.14 -12.16
CA ALA A 77 -4.59 1.00 -11.26
C ALA A 77 -4.14 -0.26 -12.01
N LEU A 78 -4.80 -0.57 -13.13
CA LEU A 78 -4.41 -1.73 -13.95
C LEU A 78 -3.01 -1.56 -14.56
N GLN A 79 -2.66 -0.34 -15.00
CA GLN A 79 -1.32 -0.06 -15.51
C GLN A 79 -0.23 -0.27 -14.44
N ILE A 80 -0.49 0.16 -13.20
CA ILE A 80 0.44 -0.05 -12.09
C ILE A 80 0.61 -1.54 -11.78
N VAL A 81 -0.46 -2.33 -11.87
CA VAL A 81 -0.38 -3.78 -11.70
C VAL A 81 0.55 -4.42 -12.72
N VAL A 82 0.50 -3.98 -13.97
CA VAL A 82 1.41 -4.44 -15.02
C VAL A 82 2.86 -4.06 -14.71
N ASP A 83 3.09 -2.83 -14.22
CA ASP A 83 4.43 -2.40 -13.81
C ASP A 83 4.96 -3.25 -12.64
N VAL A 84 4.10 -3.50 -11.63
CA VAL A 84 4.46 -4.34 -10.47
C VAL A 84 4.79 -5.76 -10.89
N TRP A 85 3.99 -6.36 -11.78
CA TRP A 85 4.26 -7.69 -12.30
C TRP A 85 5.60 -7.71 -13.05
N ARG A 86 5.79 -6.76 -13.97
CA ARG A 86 7.03 -6.67 -14.75
C ARG A 86 8.25 -6.50 -13.86
N GLN A 87 8.18 -5.61 -12.86
CA GLN A 87 9.28 -5.38 -11.94
C GLN A 87 9.62 -6.65 -11.16
N ALA A 88 8.62 -7.35 -10.63
CA ALA A 88 8.82 -8.59 -9.90
C ALA A 88 9.51 -9.68 -10.78
N GLN A 89 9.17 -9.77 -12.07
CA GLN A 89 9.85 -10.68 -13.02
C GLN A 89 11.29 -10.22 -13.28
N MET A 90 11.52 -8.94 -13.47
CA MET A 90 12.87 -8.40 -13.67
C MET A 90 13.76 -8.66 -12.46
N ASP A 91 13.25 -8.38 -11.25
CA ASP A 91 13.99 -8.58 -10.01
C ASP A 91 14.37 -10.07 -9.82
N TYR A 92 13.48 -10.99 -10.19
CA TYR A 92 13.75 -12.42 -10.19
C TYR A 92 14.87 -12.82 -11.19
N ILE A 93 14.80 -12.33 -12.44
CA ILE A 93 15.77 -12.68 -13.48
C ILE A 93 17.14 -12.07 -13.19
N THR A 94 17.18 -10.82 -12.71
CA THR A 94 18.43 -10.14 -12.37
C THR A 94 19.02 -10.56 -11.01
N ARG A 95 18.31 -11.44 -10.28
CA ARG A 95 18.72 -11.92 -8.94
C ARG A 95 19.14 -10.78 -8.03
N LYS A 96 18.35 -9.71 -8.01
CA LYS A 96 18.64 -8.48 -7.25
C LYS A 96 18.89 -8.74 -5.76
N THR A 97 18.27 -9.77 -5.20
CA THR A 97 18.53 -10.29 -3.86
C THR A 97 18.64 -11.81 -3.92
N LYS A 98 19.51 -12.42 -3.09
CA LYS A 98 19.73 -13.89 -3.07
C LYS A 98 18.44 -14.68 -2.79
N ASP A 99 17.54 -14.11 -2.00
CA ASP A 99 16.30 -14.75 -1.53
C ASP A 99 15.08 -14.47 -2.40
N GLN A 100 15.24 -13.78 -3.54
CA GLN A 100 14.12 -13.41 -4.39
C GLN A 100 13.68 -14.57 -5.26
N GLY A 101 12.61 -15.24 -4.83
CA GLY A 101 11.96 -16.31 -5.57
C GLY A 101 11.17 -15.83 -6.79
N ARG A 102 10.78 -16.77 -7.65
CA ARG A 102 9.91 -16.49 -8.79
C ARG A 102 8.58 -15.90 -8.31
N PRO A 103 8.03 -14.86 -8.97
CA PRO A 103 6.73 -14.31 -8.63
C PRO A 103 5.65 -15.40 -8.58
N LYS A 104 4.87 -15.40 -7.48
CA LYS A 104 3.77 -16.35 -7.28
C LYS A 104 2.44 -15.73 -7.75
N PHE A 105 1.44 -16.57 -8.05
CA PHE A 105 0.07 -16.11 -8.26
C PHE A 105 -0.46 -15.41 -7.01
N LYS A 106 -1.19 -14.32 -7.21
CA LYS A 106 -1.84 -13.61 -6.11
C LYS A 106 -3.12 -14.33 -5.71
N SER A 107 -3.27 -14.61 -4.40
CA SER A 107 -4.44 -15.27 -3.83
C SER A 107 -5.47 -14.26 -3.31
N LYS A 108 -6.75 -14.63 -3.37
CA LYS A 108 -7.85 -13.93 -2.72
C LYS A 108 -7.76 -14.01 -1.18
N ASN A 109 -7.21 -15.11 -0.68
CA ASN A 109 -7.14 -15.42 0.75
C ASN A 109 -5.94 -14.78 1.44
N TYR A 110 -5.10 -14.01 0.70
CA TYR A 110 -4.01 -13.32 1.34
C TYR A 110 -4.56 -12.20 2.24
N TYR A 111 -4.14 -12.18 3.50
CA TYR A 111 -4.67 -11.31 4.55
C TYR A 111 -4.63 -9.81 4.24
N ARG A 112 -3.77 -9.41 3.31
CA ARG A 112 -3.61 -8.01 2.88
C ARG A 112 -3.80 -7.88 1.38
N GLN A 113 -4.91 -7.29 0.97
CA GLN A 113 -5.18 -6.94 -0.43
C GLN A 113 -4.89 -5.46 -0.66
N SER A 114 -4.25 -5.13 -1.77
CA SER A 114 -3.99 -3.73 -2.10
C SER A 114 -3.94 -3.48 -3.60
N TYR A 115 -4.30 -2.27 -4.00
CA TYR A 115 -4.04 -1.73 -5.33
C TYR A 115 -3.67 -0.25 -5.24
N SER A 116 -2.95 0.24 -6.22
CA SER A 116 -2.48 1.62 -6.26
C SER A 116 -3.08 2.35 -7.45
N ILE A 117 -3.31 3.65 -7.30
CA ILE A 117 -3.80 4.57 -8.32
C ILE A 117 -2.74 5.65 -8.49
N LYS A 118 -2.41 5.98 -9.74
CA LYS A 118 -1.59 7.15 -10.05
C LYS A 118 -2.49 8.39 -10.04
N CYS A 119 -2.09 9.39 -9.28
CA CYS A 119 -2.82 10.65 -9.22
C CYS A 119 -2.30 11.56 -10.32
N ASN A 120 -3.10 11.69 -11.37
CA ASN A 120 -2.85 12.60 -12.47
C ASN A 120 -3.90 13.71 -12.42
N ASP A 121 -3.48 14.90 -12.80
CA ASP A 121 -4.39 16.01 -12.99
C ASP A 121 -5.22 15.78 -14.25
N LYS A 122 -6.53 15.93 -14.13
CA LYS A 122 -7.47 15.88 -15.25
C LYS A 122 -7.97 17.28 -15.53
N LYS A 123 -7.83 17.71 -16.77
CA LYS A 123 -8.45 18.96 -17.24
C LYS A 123 -9.90 18.66 -17.59
N LEU A 124 -10.84 19.33 -16.94
CA LEU A 124 -12.25 19.25 -17.25
C LEU A 124 -12.60 20.14 -18.46
N LYS A 125 -13.82 19.98 -18.99
CA LYS A 125 -14.30 20.74 -20.17
C LYS A 125 -14.37 22.25 -19.91
N ASP A 126 -14.59 22.66 -18.67
CA ASP A 126 -14.60 24.04 -18.20
C ASP A 126 -13.20 24.66 -17.99
N GLY A 127 -12.14 23.88 -18.27
CA GLY A 127 -10.74 24.28 -18.09
C GLY A 127 -10.20 24.07 -16.69
N SER A 128 -11.04 23.70 -15.70
CA SER A 128 -10.59 23.39 -14.35
C SER A 128 -9.74 22.11 -14.31
N ILE A 129 -8.78 22.07 -13.38
CA ILE A 129 -7.90 20.92 -13.19
C ILE A 129 -8.30 20.23 -11.90
N VAL A 130 -8.73 18.97 -12.01
CA VAL A 130 -9.10 18.13 -10.87
C VAL A 130 -8.19 16.92 -10.83
N PRO A 131 -7.52 16.65 -9.67
CA PRO A 131 -6.71 15.45 -9.53
C PRO A 131 -7.59 14.20 -9.50
N THR A 132 -7.04 13.09 -10.00
CA THR A 132 -7.75 11.79 -10.04
C THR A 132 -8.13 11.29 -8.65
N VAL A 133 -7.30 11.58 -7.67
CA VAL A 133 -7.60 11.35 -6.24
C VAL A 133 -7.48 12.70 -5.54
N ASN A 134 -8.53 13.12 -4.84
CA ASN A 134 -8.61 14.42 -4.22
C ASN A 134 -9.06 14.31 -2.76
N ILE A 135 -8.47 15.13 -1.91
CA ILE A 135 -8.95 15.37 -0.55
C ILE A 135 -10.06 16.41 -0.64
N VAL A 136 -11.28 16.01 -0.37
CA VAL A 136 -12.48 16.87 -0.50
C VAL A 136 -12.58 17.81 0.69
N ASP A 137 -12.44 17.24 1.89
CA ASP A 137 -12.49 17.97 3.16
C ASP A 137 -11.65 17.27 4.24
N LYS A 138 -11.79 17.71 5.51
CA LYS A 138 -11.05 17.14 6.66
C LYS A 138 -11.31 15.65 6.91
N THR A 139 -12.35 15.08 6.32
CA THR A 139 -12.81 13.72 6.60
C THR A 139 -13.21 12.92 5.36
N HIS A 140 -13.02 13.47 4.16
CA HIS A 140 -13.43 12.81 2.93
C HIS A 140 -12.38 12.89 1.83
N VAL A 141 -12.27 11.78 1.09
CA VAL A 141 -11.38 11.63 -0.08
C VAL A 141 -12.21 11.15 -1.27
N SER A 142 -12.04 11.77 -2.42
CA SER A 142 -12.62 11.32 -3.70
C SER A 142 -11.71 10.31 -4.37
N LEU A 143 -12.26 9.13 -4.69
CA LEU A 143 -11.57 8.02 -5.35
C LEU A 143 -12.23 7.72 -6.69
N PRO A 144 -11.44 7.47 -7.77
CA PRO A 144 -12.00 7.17 -9.09
C PRO A 144 -12.79 5.84 -9.05
N LYS A 145 -13.97 5.84 -9.69
CA LYS A 145 -14.89 4.68 -9.77
C LYS A 145 -15.54 4.25 -8.44
N ILE A 146 -15.24 4.93 -7.33
CA ILE A 146 -15.77 4.63 -5.99
C ILE A 146 -16.57 5.82 -5.45
N GLY A 147 -16.16 7.05 -5.82
CA GLY A 147 -16.77 8.28 -5.32
C GLY A 147 -16.11 8.81 -4.06
N ILE A 148 -16.87 9.58 -3.28
CA ILE A 148 -16.39 10.23 -2.06
C ILE A 148 -16.50 9.24 -0.90
N VAL A 149 -15.37 8.94 -0.26
CA VAL A 149 -15.25 7.99 0.86
C VAL A 149 -14.86 8.73 2.13
N LYS A 150 -15.52 8.43 3.23
CA LYS A 150 -15.18 8.95 4.56
C LYS A 150 -13.84 8.37 5.02
N THR A 151 -13.02 9.24 5.65
CA THR A 151 -11.68 8.88 6.17
C THR A 151 -11.49 9.38 7.59
N SER A 152 -10.39 8.97 8.22
CA SER A 152 -9.86 9.68 9.37
C SER A 152 -9.38 11.09 8.97
N ASN A 153 -9.00 11.90 9.97
CA ASN A 153 -8.65 13.30 9.75
C ASN A 153 -7.54 13.48 8.70
N THR A 154 -7.82 14.24 7.64
CA THR A 154 -6.93 14.53 6.52
C THR A 154 -6.04 15.76 6.73
N SER A 155 -6.14 16.47 7.84
CA SER A 155 -5.48 17.78 8.06
C SER A 155 -3.95 17.73 7.90
N SER A 156 -3.33 16.57 8.16
CA SER A 156 -1.89 16.36 7.95
C SER A 156 -1.47 16.38 6.47
N PHE A 157 -2.44 16.30 5.55
CA PHE A 157 -2.23 16.28 4.10
C PHE A 157 -2.56 17.63 3.43
N ASN A 158 -2.79 18.67 4.20
CA ASN A 158 -2.97 20.02 3.66
C ASN A 158 -1.73 20.42 2.84
N ASN A 159 -1.94 20.96 1.64
CA ASN A 159 -0.89 21.34 0.70
C ASN A 159 -0.04 20.19 0.15
N TYR A 160 -0.53 18.95 0.23
CA TYR A 160 0.11 17.80 -0.41
C TYR A 160 -0.26 17.75 -1.89
N HIS A 161 0.75 17.59 -2.73
CA HIS A 161 0.55 17.16 -4.11
C HIS A 161 0.67 15.64 -4.15
N ILE A 162 -0.48 14.96 -4.23
CA ILE A 162 -0.55 13.50 -4.19
C ILE A 162 -0.10 12.95 -5.56
N LEU A 163 0.91 12.09 -5.57
CA LEU A 163 1.43 11.42 -6.76
C LEU A 163 0.84 10.02 -6.93
N ARG A 164 0.63 9.33 -5.82
CA ARG A 164 0.08 7.97 -5.79
C ARG A 164 -0.75 7.77 -4.53
N ALA A 165 -1.88 7.12 -4.69
CA ALA A 165 -2.68 6.60 -3.60
C ALA A 165 -2.70 5.07 -3.65
N THR A 166 -2.51 4.41 -2.52
CA THR A 166 -2.61 2.95 -2.40
C THR A 166 -3.70 2.62 -1.41
N ILE A 167 -4.72 1.93 -1.89
CA ILE A 167 -5.82 1.43 -1.06
C ILE A 167 -5.46 0.03 -0.62
N THR A 168 -5.61 -0.24 0.68
CA THR A 168 -5.28 -1.52 1.32
C THR A 168 -6.46 -1.98 2.16
N TRP A 169 -6.84 -3.23 2.00
CA TRP A 169 -7.72 -3.92 2.91
C TRP A 169 -6.92 -4.91 3.77
N ARG A 170 -7.09 -4.80 5.06
CA ARG A 170 -6.56 -5.70 6.07
C ARG A 170 -7.67 -6.63 6.53
N GLN A 171 -7.63 -7.88 6.07
CA GLN A 171 -8.65 -8.89 6.39
C GLN A 171 -8.68 -9.22 7.89
N ASP A 172 -7.51 -9.33 8.50
CA ASP A 172 -7.31 -9.58 9.92
C ASP A 172 -7.98 -8.52 10.83
N LEU A 173 -8.04 -7.28 10.38
CA LEU A 173 -8.68 -6.17 11.10
C LEU A 173 -10.06 -5.81 10.56
N ASN A 174 -10.45 -6.39 9.42
CA ASN A 174 -11.61 -5.97 8.63
C ASN A 174 -11.66 -4.44 8.42
N ARG A 175 -10.53 -3.86 8.01
CA ARG A 175 -10.36 -2.41 7.88
C ARG A 175 -9.73 -2.04 6.55
N PHE A 176 -10.19 -0.89 6.02
CA PHE A 176 -9.64 -0.28 4.83
C PHE A 176 -8.75 0.90 5.19
N TYR A 177 -7.67 1.04 4.45
CA TYR A 177 -6.71 2.13 4.60
C TYR A 177 -6.37 2.71 3.23
N ILE A 178 -6.05 3.99 3.21
CA ILE A 178 -5.43 4.65 2.06
C ILE A 178 -4.10 5.24 2.49
N SER A 179 -3.06 4.97 1.72
CA SER A 179 -1.77 5.61 1.90
C SER A 179 -1.48 6.53 0.72
N PHE A 180 -1.04 7.73 1.01
CA PHE A 180 -0.62 8.72 0.02
C PHE A 180 0.89 8.82 -0.05
N ASN A 181 1.41 8.83 -1.27
CA ASN A 181 2.76 9.27 -1.58
C ASN A 181 2.66 10.55 -2.39
N GLY A 182 3.39 11.57 -2.00
CA GLY A 182 3.30 12.87 -2.63
C GLY A 182 4.45 13.79 -2.28
N LEU A 183 4.27 15.04 -2.62
CA LEU A 183 5.21 16.11 -2.39
C LEU A 183 4.54 17.20 -1.55
N LYS A 184 5.24 17.73 -0.57
CA LYS A 184 4.81 18.93 0.15
C LYS A 184 5.83 20.05 0.00
N PRO A 185 5.42 21.32 0.18
CA PRO A 185 6.36 22.41 0.25
C PRO A 185 7.42 22.13 1.31
N ARG A 186 8.68 22.48 1.01
CA ARG A 186 9.72 22.40 2.01
C ARG A 186 9.39 23.42 3.12
N PRO A 187 9.36 23.05 4.40
CA PRO A 187 9.19 24.02 5.46
C PRO A 187 10.29 25.08 5.33
N ARG A 188 9.95 26.33 5.59
CA ARG A 188 10.96 27.39 5.61
C ARG A 188 12.06 26.96 6.56
N ASN A 189 13.32 27.06 6.10
CA ASN A 189 14.46 26.76 6.97
C ASN A 189 14.33 27.61 8.24
N ARG A 190 14.28 26.96 9.39
CA ARG A 190 14.44 27.69 10.66
C ARG A 190 15.78 28.43 10.58
N LYS A 191 15.81 29.66 11.05
CA LYS A 191 17.08 30.39 11.17
C LYS A 191 18.04 29.49 11.95
N LYS A 192 19.20 29.23 11.36
CA LYS A 192 20.25 28.48 12.06
C LYS A 192 20.61 29.26 13.33
N THR A 193 20.48 28.67 14.47
CA THR A 193 20.84 29.31 15.76
C THR A 193 22.34 29.28 16.00
N PHE A 194 23.11 28.58 15.12
CA PHE A 194 24.53 28.30 15.32
C PHE A 194 24.87 27.56 16.63
N ARG A 195 23.83 27.09 17.31
CA ARG A 195 23.97 26.21 18.48
C ARG A 195 23.95 24.76 18.01
N SER A 196 24.92 24.01 18.43
CA SER A 196 24.98 22.55 18.24
C SER A 196 24.91 21.88 19.58
N VAL A 197 24.22 20.75 19.65
CA VAL A 197 24.23 19.87 20.81
C VAL A 197 24.66 18.48 20.33
N GLY A 198 25.65 17.94 20.99
CA GLY A 198 26.03 16.54 20.83
C GLY A 198 25.11 15.67 21.67
N ILE A 199 24.67 14.55 21.12
CA ILE A 199 23.84 13.55 21.79
C ILE A 199 24.60 12.25 21.78
N ASP A 200 24.85 11.71 22.95
CA ASP A 200 25.39 10.37 23.12
C ASP A 200 24.30 9.42 23.60
N VAL A 201 24.20 8.25 22.96
CA VAL A 201 23.21 7.21 23.29
C VAL A 201 23.95 6.03 23.89
N GLY A 202 23.78 5.82 25.20
CA GLY A 202 24.37 4.72 25.95
C GLY A 202 23.42 3.54 26.13
N LEU A 203 23.98 2.37 26.44
CA LEU A 203 23.23 1.17 26.80
C LEU A 203 23.08 0.98 28.29
N GLY A 204 23.60 1.93 29.10
CA GLY A 204 23.56 1.89 30.57
C GLY A 204 22.32 2.57 31.17
N ASN A 205 22.38 2.86 32.47
CA ASN A 205 21.29 3.53 33.19
C ASN A 205 20.98 4.94 32.65
N GLU A 206 21.97 5.61 32.07
CA GLU A 206 21.82 6.87 31.36
C GLU A 206 21.72 6.56 29.86
N TRP A 207 20.49 6.56 29.36
CA TRP A 207 20.20 6.22 27.97
C TRP A 207 20.64 7.31 27.01
N LEU A 208 20.51 8.56 27.39
CA LEU A 208 20.79 9.70 26.55
C LEU A 208 21.45 10.80 27.34
N VAL A 209 22.63 11.23 26.88
CA VAL A 209 23.40 12.33 27.47
C VAL A 209 23.65 13.37 26.39
N THR A 210 23.47 14.63 26.75
CA THR A 210 23.73 15.74 25.81
C THR A 210 24.99 16.50 26.23
N SER A 211 25.63 17.15 25.28
CA SER A 211 26.80 17.97 25.50
C SER A 211 26.56 19.19 26.38
N ASN A 212 25.30 19.57 26.64
CA ASN A 212 24.92 20.62 27.60
C ASN A 212 24.61 20.08 29.00
N GLY A 213 24.91 18.81 29.26
CA GLY A 213 24.78 18.22 30.59
C GLY A 213 23.40 17.64 30.93
N GLU A 214 22.44 17.68 30.01
CA GLU A 214 21.16 17.02 30.21
C GLU A 214 21.30 15.50 30.08
N ARG A 215 20.70 14.78 31.03
CA ARG A 215 20.75 13.32 31.10
C ARG A 215 19.36 12.74 31.22
N TRP A 216 19.06 11.69 30.44
CA TRP A 216 17.82 10.94 30.55
C TRP A 216 18.14 9.50 30.88
N SER A 217 17.53 9.01 31.96
CA SER A 217 17.57 7.59 32.32
C SER A 217 16.69 6.77 31.39
N VAL A 218 16.97 5.47 31.32
CA VAL A 218 16.10 4.52 30.62
C VAL A 218 14.71 4.58 31.25
N PRO A 219 13.63 4.79 30.44
CA PRO A 219 12.27 4.71 30.96
C PRO A 219 12.03 3.32 31.58
N ASP A 220 11.26 3.24 32.65
CA ASP A 220 10.83 1.95 33.18
C ASP A 220 9.98 1.22 32.13
N THR A 221 10.58 0.22 31.49
CA THR A 221 9.95 -0.56 30.41
C THR A 221 9.04 -1.66 30.94
N LYS A 222 9.05 -1.96 32.23
CA LYS A 222 8.28 -3.07 32.82
C LYS A 222 6.79 -3.01 32.50
N GLU A 223 6.21 -1.83 32.55
CA GLU A 223 4.78 -1.64 32.21
C GLU A 223 4.55 -1.86 30.71
N LEU A 224 5.43 -1.39 29.83
CA LEU A 224 5.35 -1.63 28.39
C LEU A 224 5.52 -3.11 28.06
N GLU A 225 6.45 -3.79 28.70
CA GLU A 225 6.68 -5.23 28.56
C GLU A 225 5.45 -6.04 29.01
N ARG A 226 4.85 -5.67 30.15
CA ARG A 226 3.59 -6.29 30.63
C ARG A 226 2.46 -6.09 29.63
N ARG A 227 2.30 -4.89 29.09
CA ARG A 227 1.30 -4.61 28.06
C ARG A 227 1.56 -5.37 26.78
N GLN A 228 2.80 -5.45 26.35
CA GLN A 228 3.20 -6.23 25.18
C GLN A 228 2.89 -7.72 25.37
N ALA A 229 3.28 -8.30 26.49
CA ALA A 229 3.00 -9.70 26.84
C ALA A 229 1.48 -9.97 26.90
N HIS A 230 0.69 -9.05 27.46
CA HIS A 230 -0.77 -9.15 27.49
C HIS A 230 -1.38 -9.16 26.09
N TRP A 231 -0.95 -8.22 25.22
CA TRP A 231 -1.43 -8.18 23.83
C TRP A 231 -0.99 -9.40 23.03
N GLN A 232 0.22 -9.89 23.25
CA GLN A 232 0.72 -11.11 22.63
C GLN A 232 -0.16 -12.31 23.02
N SER A 233 -0.44 -12.49 24.32
CA SER A 233 -1.31 -13.56 24.81
C SER A 233 -2.73 -13.52 24.21
N ILE A 234 -3.32 -12.31 24.06
CA ILE A 234 -4.63 -12.16 23.40
C ILE A 234 -4.54 -12.56 21.92
N THR A 235 -3.47 -12.17 21.26
CA THR A 235 -3.26 -12.49 19.85
C THR A 235 -3.10 -13.98 19.64
N ASP A 236 -2.30 -14.64 20.46
CA ASP A 236 -2.06 -16.07 20.41
C ASP A 236 -3.33 -16.87 20.68
N LYS A 237 -4.15 -16.47 21.67
CA LYS A 237 -5.47 -17.10 21.94
C LYS A 237 -6.41 -16.97 20.74
N ARG A 238 -6.42 -15.82 20.04
CA ARG A 238 -7.25 -15.62 18.85
C ARG A 238 -6.77 -16.42 17.65
N LEU A 239 -5.46 -16.54 17.47
CA LEU A 239 -4.86 -17.37 16.41
C LEU A 239 -5.20 -18.83 16.63
N ASN A 240 -5.04 -19.36 17.86
CA ASN A 240 -5.38 -20.73 18.21
C ASN A 240 -6.87 -21.02 17.99
N ALA A 241 -7.77 -20.09 18.37
CA ALA A 241 -9.21 -20.26 18.14
C ALA A 241 -9.56 -20.31 16.64
N VAL A 242 -8.86 -19.53 15.78
CA VAL A 242 -9.03 -19.60 14.32
C VAL A 242 -8.54 -20.92 13.76
N GLU A 243 -7.39 -21.41 14.23
CA GLU A 243 -6.86 -22.72 13.81
C GLU A 243 -7.79 -23.87 14.20
N ASP A 244 -8.39 -23.83 15.39
CA ASP A 244 -9.33 -24.84 15.86
C ASP A 244 -10.62 -24.83 15.03
N HIS A 245 -11.17 -23.65 14.70
CA HIS A 245 -12.31 -23.55 13.79
C HIS A 245 -12.00 -24.06 12.38
N VAL A 246 -10.80 -23.83 11.86
CA VAL A 246 -10.39 -24.38 10.56
C VAL A 246 -10.26 -25.90 10.61
N LYS A 247 -9.76 -26.46 11.73
CA LYS A 247 -9.67 -27.92 11.92
C LYS A 247 -11.05 -28.56 12.03
N GLU A 248 -12.01 -27.91 12.73
CA GLU A 248 -13.40 -28.38 12.79
C GLU A 248 -14.10 -28.34 11.44
N TYR A 249 -13.94 -27.24 10.70
CA TYR A 249 -14.49 -27.11 9.35
C TYR A 249 -13.98 -28.19 8.42
N ASN A 250 -12.67 -28.49 8.44
CA ASN A 250 -12.05 -29.52 7.61
C ASN A 250 -12.41 -30.97 8.04
N LYS A 251 -12.95 -31.18 9.24
CA LYS A 251 -13.47 -32.49 9.68
C LYS A 251 -14.92 -32.75 9.24
N LEU A 252 -15.66 -31.68 8.92
CA LEU A 252 -17.08 -31.74 8.54
C LEU A 252 -17.26 -31.77 6.99
N HIS A 253 -16.22 -31.55 6.24
CA HIS A 253 -16.17 -31.57 4.77
C HIS A 253 -15.00 -32.39 4.25
#